data_c879c5c19e56914829768e2da792da23
#
_entry.id   c879c5c19e56914829768e2da792da23
#
_cell.length_a   1.000
_cell.length_b   1.000
_cell.length_c   1.000
_cell.angle_alpha   90.00
_cell.angle_beta   90.00
_cell.angle_gamma   90.00
#
_symmetry.space_group_name_H-M   'P 1'
#
loop_
_entity.id
_entity.type
_entity.pdbx_description
1 polymer ?
#
loop_
_entity_poly.entity_id
_entity_poly.type
_entity_poly.pdbx_seq_one_letter_code
_entity_poly.pdbx_strand_id
1 'polypeptide(L)'
;MNPPLPLDGLTVLDFTRVYSGPYATLRLCDLGATVIKIEHPNGGDDSRAFGPFIAGTSGYFETLNRGKQSVAIDYRSGEGQQLLRQLAAQADVLIENFRPGHMLRYGLDCATLRLSNPRLIYVSITGFGPEVDLGCYDIVAQAMSGLMSLTGLPDQPIKTGPAIADAISGLTAATGLLAALYQRERTGLGAYVEVAMVEAVFACLENALADFAVTRHVPVRRGNTDQVIAPFDSFCTADGWIVIGAGNDRL
;
A
#
# COMPACT_ATOMS: atom_id res chain seq x y z
N MET A 1 -15.71 -21.84 -21.76
CA MET A 1 -14.78 -21.66 -20.62
C MET A 1 -14.37 -20.21 -20.61
N ASN A 2 -14.45 -19.55 -19.47
CA ASN A 2 -13.90 -18.20 -19.35
C ASN A 2 -12.37 -18.28 -19.51
N PRO A 3 -11.73 -17.29 -20.14
CA PRO A 3 -10.27 -17.26 -20.22
C PRO A 3 -9.68 -17.20 -18.80
N PRO A 4 -8.45 -17.75 -18.59
CA PRO A 4 -7.79 -17.63 -17.31
C PRO A 4 -7.59 -16.16 -16.91
N LEU A 5 -7.62 -15.89 -15.62
CA LEU A 5 -7.32 -14.55 -15.12
C LEU A 5 -5.83 -14.21 -15.30
N PRO A 6 -5.47 -12.92 -15.37
CA PRO A 6 -4.08 -12.52 -15.68
C PRO A 6 -3.00 -13.10 -14.78
N LEU A 7 -3.32 -13.39 -13.52
CA LEU A 7 -2.39 -13.92 -12.53
C LEU A 7 -2.72 -15.35 -12.08
N ASP A 8 -3.54 -16.08 -12.86
CA ASP A 8 -3.79 -17.50 -12.58
C ASP A 8 -2.48 -18.29 -12.51
N GLY A 9 -2.35 -19.10 -11.47
CA GLY A 9 -1.17 -19.92 -11.20
C GLY A 9 -0.07 -19.22 -10.39
N LEU A 10 -0.18 -17.91 -10.12
CA LEU A 10 0.77 -17.23 -9.23
C LEU A 10 0.40 -17.44 -7.76
N THR A 11 1.41 -17.74 -6.94
CA THR A 11 1.30 -17.91 -5.49
C THR A 11 1.96 -16.74 -4.76
N VAL A 12 1.19 -16.06 -3.93
CA VAL A 12 1.62 -14.89 -3.12
C VAL A 12 1.60 -15.25 -1.65
N LEU A 13 2.71 -15.13 -0.95
CA LEU A 13 2.78 -15.17 0.51
C LEU A 13 2.59 -13.74 1.05
N ASP A 14 1.47 -13.52 1.70
CA ASP A 14 1.05 -12.23 2.22
C ASP A 14 1.31 -12.14 3.73
N PHE A 15 2.40 -11.49 4.14
CA PHE A 15 2.72 -11.20 5.55
C PHE A 15 2.18 -9.86 6.02
N THR A 16 1.46 -9.15 5.16
CA THR A 16 1.04 -7.77 5.43
C THR A 16 -0.09 -7.69 6.45
N ARG A 17 -0.24 -6.52 7.06
CA ARG A 17 -1.27 -6.24 8.06
C ARG A 17 -1.94 -4.90 7.80
N VAL A 18 -3.11 -4.71 8.37
CA VAL A 18 -3.90 -3.49 8.42
C VAL A 18 -4.45 -3.09 7.05
N TYR A 19 -3.74 -2.24 6.25
CA TYR A 19 -4.33 -1.72 5.03
C TYR A 19 -3.39 -1.75 3.82
N SER A 20 -2.26 -1.03 3.80
CA SER A 20 -1.44 -0.83 2.60
C SER A 20 -1.08 -2.12 1.85
N GLY A 21 -0.47 -3.06 2.55
CA GLY A 21 -0.13 -4.36 2.00
C GLY A 21 -1.34 -5.25 1.69
N PRO A 22 -2.32 -5.41 2.63
CA PRO A 22 -3.54 -6.16 2.33
C PRO A 22 -4.32 -5.62 1.13
N TYR A 23 -4.29 -4.31 0.89
CA TYR A 23 -4.91 -3.70 -0.29
C TYR A 23 -4.15 -4.05 -1.58
N ALA A 24 -2.81 -4.07 -1.54
CA ALA A 24 -2.01 -4.54 -2.67
C ALA A 24 -2.31 -6.00 -3.01
N THR A 25 -2.28 -6.90 -2.01
CA THR A 25 -2.50 -8.34 -2.22
C THR A 25 -3.95 -8.66 -2.60
N LEU A 26 -4.93 -7.84 -2.17
CA LEU A 26 -6.30 -7.93 -2.65
C LEU A 26 -6.39 -7.68 -4.16
N ARG A 27 -5.64 -6.70 -4.71
CA ARG A 27 -5.60 -6.46 -6.16
C ARG A 27 -5.06 -7.66 -6.91
N LEU A 28 -4.04 -8.35 -6.36
CA LEU A 28 -3.49 -9.57 -6.96
C LEU A 28 -4.51 -10.71 -6.92
N CYS A 29 -5.23 -10.86 -5.81
CA CYS A 29 -6.30 -11.83 -5.66
C CYS A 29 -7.42 -11.59 -6.69
N ASP A 30 -7.86 -10.34 -6.86
CA ASP A 30 -8.86 -9.94 -7.86
C ASP A 30 -8.41 -10.25 -9.32
N LEU A 31 -7.10 -10.30 -9.55
CA LEU A 31 -6.49 -10.65 -10.84
C LEU A 31 -6.22 -12.16 -11.00
N GLY A 32 -6.56 -13.00 -10.02
CA GLY A 32 -6.49 -14.46 -10.12
C GLY A 32 -5.33 -15.10 -9.35
N ALA A 33 -4.47 -14.34 -8.68
CA ALA A 33 -3.40 -14.93 -7.87
C ALA A 33 -3.96 -15.68 -6.65
N THR A 34 -3.35 -16.81 -6.30
CA THR A 34 -3.56 -17.48 -5.02
C THR A 34 -2.80 -16.74 -3.94
N VAL A 35 -3.53 -16.03 -3.08
CA VAL A 35 -2.94 -15.26 -1.98
C VAL A 35 -3.09 -16.04 -0.67
N ILE A 36 -1.96 -16.39 -0.07
CA ILE A 36 -1.86 -17.08 1.21
C ILE A 36 -1.42 -16.06 2.27
N LYS A 37 -2.38 -15.63 3.09
CA LYS A 37 -2.12 -14.68 4.18
C LYS A 37 -1.53 -15.41 5.38
N ILE A 38 -0.32 -15.03 5.75
CA ILE A 38 0.40 -15.58 6.91
C ILE A 38 0.07 -14.73 8.13
N GLU A 39 -0.55 -15.35 9.10
CA GLU A 39 -1.02 -14.67 10.31
C GLU A 39 -0.37 -15.25 11.57
N HIS A 40 -0.21 -14.41 12.60
CA HIS A 40 0.23 -14.91 13.90
C HIS A 40 -0.88 -15.74 14.54
N PRO A 41 -0.59 -16.92 15.17
CA PRO A 41 -1.62 -17.78 15.77
C PRO A 41 -2.47 -17.08 16.85
N ASN A 42 -1.87 -16.11 17.57
CA ASN A 42 -2.56 -15.33 18.58
C ASN A 42 -2.98 -13.97 18.00
N GLY A 43 -4.24 -13.83 17.63
CA GLY A 43 -4.86 -12.58 17.21
C GLY A 43 -4.84 -12.31 15.71
N GLY A 44 -3.94 -12.91 14.94
CA GLY A 44 -3.87 -12.71 13.49
C GLY A 44 -3.43 -11.29 13.08
N ASP A 45 -4.09 -10.75 12.07
CA ASP A 45 -3.96 -9.37 11.62
C ASP A 45 -4.71 -8.43 12.60
N ASP A 46 -4.08 -7.33 12.99
CA ASP A 46 -4.64 -6.33 13.93
C ASP A 46 -6.01 -5.82 13.45
N SER A 47 -6.24 -5.77 12.14
CA SER A 47 -7.51 -5.33 11.55
C SER A 47 -8.69 -6.26 11.84
N ARG A 48 -8.45 -7.49 12.33
CA ARG A 48 -9.52 -8.37 12.86
C ARG A 48 -10.21 -7.79 14.08
N ALA A 49 -9.55 -6.88 14.81
CA ALA A 49 -10.10 -6.15 15.95
C ALA A 49 -10.74 -4.80 15.58
N PHE A 50 -10.76 -4.40 14.31
CA PHE A 50 -11.33 -3.13 13.86
C PHE A 50 -12.79 -3.30 13.45
N GLY A 51 -13.68 -2.49 14.04
CA GLY A 51 -15.10 -2.46 13.65
C GLY A 51 -15.32 -1.77 12.28
N PRO A 52 -16.55 -1.85 11.75
CA PRO A 52 -17.74 -2.48 12.35
C PRO A 52 -17.70 -4.02 12.30
N PHE A 53 -18.43 -4.66 13.22
CA PHE A 53 -18.49 -6.12 13.30
C PHE A 53 -19.83 -6.64 12.80
N ILE A 54 -19.79 -7.74 12.02
CA ILE A 54 -20.96 -8.49 11.57
C ILE A 54 -20.79 -9.93 12.05
N ALA A 55 -21.70 -10.41 12.89
CA ALA A 55 -21.65 -11.75 13.49
C ALA A 55 -20.29 -12.09 14.12
N GLY A 56 -19.65 -11.11 14.78
CA GLY A 56 -18.35 -11.28 15.43
C GLY A 56 -17.12 -11.13 14.53
N THR A 57 -17.31 -10.93 13.22
CA THR A 57 -16.22 -10.75 12.25
C THR A 57 -16.08 -9.27 11.87
N SER A 58 -14.84 -8.79 11.78
CA SER A 58 -14.54 -7.43 11.34
C SER A 58 -14.89 -7.24 9.87
N GLY A 59 -15.83 -6.36 9.56
CA GLY A 59 -16.13 -5.96 8.18
C GLY A 59 -14.95 -5.25 7.50
N TYR A 60 -14.13 -4.56 8.30
CA TYR A 60 -12.89 -3.94 7.79
C TYR A 60 -11.91 -5.00 7.30
N PHE A 61 -11.66 -6.05 8.09
CA PHE A 61 -10.79 -7.16 7.71
C PHE A 61 -11.29 -7.86 6.44
N GLU A 62 -12.58 -8.20 6.40
CA GLU A 62 -13.21 -8.89 5.26
C GLU A 62 -13.10 -8.10 3.96
N THR A 63 -13.26 -6.77 4.02
CA THR A 63 -13.15 -5.89 2.84
C THR A 63 -11.77 -5.98 2.18
N LEU A 64 -10.71 -6.15 2.97
CA LEU A 64 -9.32 -6.14 2.49
C LEU A 64 -8.76 -7.54 2.25
N ASN A 65 -9.43 -8.59 2.76
CA ASN A 65 -8.87 -9.94 2.73
C ASN A 65 -9.79 -10.97 2.06
N ARG A 66 -10.89 -10.53 1.43
CA ARG A 66 -11.76 -11.42 0.66
C ARG A 66 -10.98 -12.18 -0.42
N GLY A 67 -11.28 -13.45 -0.59
CA GLY A 67 -10.65 -14.32 -1.58
C GLY A 67 -9.28 -14.86 -1.18
N LYS A 68 -8.66 -14.36 -0.11
CA LYS A 68 -7.39 -14.87 0.40
C LYS A 68 -7.60 -16.14 1.24
N GLN A 69 -6.57 -16.99 1.25
CA GLN A 69 -6.47 -18.13 2.17
C GLN A 69 -5.66 -17.68 3.39
N SER A 70 -6.14 -17.97 4.60
CA SER A 70 -5.41 -17.63 5.84
C SER A 70 -4.75 -18.87 6.43
N VAL A 71 -3.48 -18.71 6.82
CA VAL A 71 -2.70 -19.74 7.52
C VAL A 71 -2.05 -19.12 8.76
N ALA A 72 -2.29 -19.72 9.92
CA ALA A 72 -1.70 -19.29 11.18
C ALA A 72 -0.35 -19.98 11.41
N ILE A 73 0.75 -19.22 11.36
CA ILE A 73 2.12 -19.73 11.57
C ILE A 73 2.86 -18.74 12.49
N ASP A 74 3.43 -19.26 13.58
CA ASP A 74 4.32 -18.47 14.42
C ASP A 74 5.72 -18.39 13.80
N TYR A 75 5.98 -17.33 13.04
CA TYR A 75 7.29 -17.07 12.41
C TYR A 75 8.41 -16.73 13.42
N ARG A 76 8.10 -16.61 14.73
CA ARG A 76 9.09 -16.44 15.77
C ARG A 76 9.68 -17.77 16.22
N SER A 77 8.97 -18.87 16.00
CA SER A 77 9.46 -20.23 16.29
C SER A 77 10.40 -20.73 15.21
N GLY A 78 11.37 -21.56 15.56
CA GLY A 78 12.28 -22.17 14.58
C GLY A 78 11.54 -23.06 13.56
N GLU A 79 10.53 -23.79 14.00
CA GLU A 79 9.68 -24.62 13.12
C GLU A 79 8.88 -23.76 12.14
N GLY A 80 8.28 -22.67 12.63
CA GLY A 80 7.54 -21.71 11.78
C GLY A 80 8.45 -21.07 10.74
N GLN A 81 9.66 -20.65 11.11
CA GLN A 81 10.65 -20.11 10.17
C GLN A 81 11.05 -21.12 9.10
N GLN A 82 11.28 -22.38 9.49
CA GLN A 82 11.62 -23.44 8.54
C GLN A 82 10.49 -23.67 7.55
N LEU A 83 9.25 -23.79 8.03
CA LEU A 83 8.07 -23.96 7.18
C LEU A 83 7.88 -22.77 6.22
N LEU A 84 8.04 -21.54 6.70
CA LEU A 84 7.90 -20.36 5.86
C LEU A 84 8.99 -20.23 4.80
N ARG A 85 10.23 -20.65 5.09
CA ARG A 85 11.30 -20.76 4.08
C ARG A 85 10.97 -21.80 3.02
N GLN A 86 10.37 -22.93 3.40
CA GLN A 86 9.93 -23.95 2.45
C GLN A 86 8.79 -23.45 1.55
N LEU A 87 7.84 -22.71 2.10
CA LEU A 87 6.78 -22.07 1.32
C LEU A 87 7.34 -21.01 0.36
N ALA A 88 8.25 -20.17 0.85
CA ALA A 88 8.89 -19.13 0.03
C ALA A 88 9.74 -19.70 -1.11
N ALA A 89 10.32 -20.89 -0.93
CA ALA A 89 11.06 -21.58 -1.99
C ALA A 89 10.18 -21.99 -3.19
N GLN A 90 8.85 -22.04 -3.00
CA GLN A 90 7.88 -22.42 -4.03
C GLN A 90 6.96 -21.26 -4.43
N ALA A 91 6.99 -20.16 -3.71
CA ALA A 91 6.15 -19.00 -3.98
C ALA A 91 6.74 -18.12 -5.10
N ASP A 92 5.86 -17.41 -5.80
CA ASP A 92 6.24 -16.41 -6.81
C ASP A 92 6.56 -15.07 -6.18
N VAL A 93 5.80 -14.72 -5.14
CA VAL A 93 5.85 -13.42 -4.49
C VAL A 93 5.80 -13.60 -2.98
N LEU A 94 6.58 -12.78 -2.26
CA LEU A 94 6.40 -12.51 -0.84
C LEU A 94 6.22 -11.01 -0.67
N ILE A 95 5.22 -10.60 0.09
CA ILE A 95 4.95 -9.20 0.40
C ILE A 95 4.79 -9.00 1.90
N GLU A 96 5.41 -7.94 2.44
CA GLU A 96 5.36 -7.60 3.85
C GLU A 96 5.28 -6.07 4.04
N ASN A 97 4.78 -5.63 5.20
CA ASN A 97 4.74 -4.21 5.58
C ASN A 97 5.15 -3.99 7.05
N PHE A 98 6.19 -4.69 7.46
CA PHE A 98 6.80 -4.51 8.78
C PHE A 98 7.82 -3.36 8.78
N ARG A 99 8.33 -3.05 9.96
CA ARG A 99 9.47 -2.14 10.10
C ARG A 99 10.73 -2.76 9.50
N PRO A 100 11.65 -1.92 9.01
CA PRO A 100 12.95 -2.39 8.53
C PRO A 100 13.64 -3.33 9.51
N GLY A 101 14.27 -4.38 8.98
CA GLY A 101 14.98 -5.39 9.77
C GLY A 101 14.09 -6.41 10.49
N HIS A 102 12.76 -6.26 10.48
CA HIS A 102 11.87 -7.22 11.13
C HIS A 102 12.01 -8.62 10.53
N MET A 103 11.86 -8.76 9.24
CA MET A 103 11.96 -10.06 8.54
C MET A 103 13.37 -10.65 8.59
N LEU A 104 14.41 -9.81 8.60
CA LEU A 104 15.80 -10.24 8.74
C LEU A 104 16.06 -11.00 10.06
N ARG A 105 15.45 -10.56 11.17
CA ARG A 105 15.57 -11.22 12.47
C ARG A 105 15.14 -12.68 12.45
N TYR A 106 14.30 -13.06 11.52
CA TYR A 106 13.74 -14.42 11.40
C TYR A 106 14.28 -15.18 10.18
N GLY A 107 15.24 -14.61 9.44
CA GLY A 107 15.78 -15.20 8.22
C GLY A 107 14.71 -15.36 7.12
N LEU A 108 13.79 -14.40 7.04
CA LEU A 108 12.71 -14.32 6.06
C LEU A 108 12.85 -13.07 5.19
N ASP A 109 14.00 -12.43 5.21
CA ASP A 109 14.34 -11.29 4.36
C ASP A 109 14.62 -11.70 2.91
N CYS A 110 14.60 -10.71 2.02
CA CYS A 110 14.80 -10.90 0.59
C CYS A 110 16.11 -11.63 0.26
N ALA A 111 17.22 -11.20 0.86
CA ALA A 111 18.54 -11.77 0.57
C ALA A 111 18.60 -13.26 0.93
N THR A 112 18.10 -13.60 2.12
CA THR A 112 18.06 -14.97 2.61
C THR A 112 17.17 -15.88 1.75
N LEU A 113 15.94 -15.43 1.45
CA LEU A 113 14.98 -16.26 0.72
C LEU A 113 15.36 -16.47 -0.75
N ARG A 114 15.98 -15.49 -1.39
CA ARG A 114 16.43 -15.59 -2.78
C ARG A 114 17.62 -16.52 -2.99
N LEU A 115 18.30 -16.96 -1.94
CA LEU A 115 19.31 -18.04 -2.04
C LEU A 115 18.67 -19.37 -2.46
N SER A 116 17.45 -19.65 -1.98
CA SER A 116 16.70 -20.87 -2.32
C SER A 116 15.73 -20.66 -3.49
N ASN A 117 15.28 -19.45 -3.74
CA ASN A 117 14.37 -19.10 -4.83
C ASN A 117 14.82 -17.80 -5.54
N PRO A 118 15.76 -17.89 -6.49
CA PRO A 118 16.24 -16.70 -7.24
C PRO A 118 15.13 -16.00 -8.07
N ARG A 119 14.00 -16.67 -8.30
CA ARG A 119 12.84 -16.13 -9.02
C ARG A 119 11.87 -15.37 -8.12
N LEU A 120 12.03 -15.44 -6.80
CA LEU A 120 11.14 -14.78 -5.85
C LEU A 120 11.13 -13.26 -6.05
N ILE A 121 9.93 -12.70 -6.19
CA ILE A 121 9.70 -11.26 -6.11
C ILE A 121 9.37 -10.95 -4.66
N TYR A 122 10.21 -10.14 -4.03
CA TYR A 122 10.03 -9.71 -2.65
C TYR A 122 9.60 -8.26 -2.61
N VAL A 123 8.46 -7.97 -1.99
CA VAL A 123 7.90 -6.61 -1.89
C VAL A 123 7.88 -6.17 -0.44
N SER A 124 8.48 -5.03 -0.15
CA SER A 124 8.49 -4.42 1.19
C SER A 124 7.83 -3.05 1.14
N ILE A 125 6.84 -2.81 2.00
CA ILE A 125 6.19 -1.52 2.17
C ILE A 125 6.56 -0.98 3.55
N THR A 126 7.31 0.11 3.58
CA THR A 126 7.74 0.78 4.81
C THR A 126 7.20 2.20 4.90
N GLY A 127 7.29 2.83 6.06
CA GLY A 127 6.88 4.22 6.20
C GLY A 127 7.80 5.20 5.47
N PHE A 128 9.11 5.02 5.65
CA PHE A 128 10.13 6.01 5.30
C PHE A 128 11.32 5.43 4.52
N GLY A 129 11.20 4.21 3.99
CA GLY A 129 12.30 3.48 3.37
C GLY A 129 13.05 2.57 4.34
N PRO A 130 14.01 1.77 3.84
CA PRO A 130 14.64 0.67 4.57
C PRO A 130 15.61 1.13 5.66
N GLU A 131 16.09 2.38 5.60
CA GLU A 131 17.09 2.90 6.52
C GLU A 131 16.48 3.54 7.77
N VAL A 132 15.13 3.75 7.80
CA VAL A 132 14.45 4.49 8.87
C VAL A 132 13.52 3.56 9.65
N ASP A 133 13.96 3.10 10.83
CA ASP A 133 13.16 2.24 11.72
C ASP A 133 12.15 3.06 12.54
N LEU A 134 11.20 3.69 11.85
CA LEU A 134 10.06 4.37 12.45
C LEU A 134 8.75 3.71 12.03
N GLY A 135 7.81 3.64 12.98
CA GLY A 135 6.43 3.24 12.66
C GLY A 135 5.73 4.32 11.86
N CYS A 136 4.94 3.91 10.88
CA CYS A 136 4.16 4.83 10.07
C CYS A 136 2.75 4.26 9.88
N TYR A 137 1.76 5.03 10.29
CA TYR A 137 0.37 4.84 9.89
C TYR A 137 0.00 5.88 8.83
N ASP A 138 -1.09 5.66 8.14
CA ASP A 138 -1.61 6.52 7.08
C ASP A 138 -1.52 8.03 7.39
N ILE A 139 -2.03 8.46 8.55
CA ILE A 139 -2.02 9.88 8.94
C ILE A 139 -0.59 10.44 9.08
N VAL A 140 0.37 9.61 9.53
CA VAL A 140 1.77 10.02 9.64
C VAL A 140 2.37 10.18 8.24
N ALA A 141 2.08 9.25 7.32
CA ALA A 141 2.51 9.35 5.93
C ALA A 141 1.90 10.58 5.24
N GLN A 142 0.60 10.87 5.45
CA GLN A 142 -0.03 12.07 4.92
C GLN A 142 0.62 13.37 5.46
N ALA A 143 0.99 13.39 6.73
CA ALA A 143 1.64 14.55 7.33
C ALA A 143 3.08 14.74 6.81
N MET A 144 3.87 13.67 6.84
CA MET A 144 5.30 13.72 6.51
C MET A 144 5.57 13.85 5.01
N SER A 145 4.66 13.41 4.16
CA SER A 145 4.76 13.59 2.71
C SER A 145 4.44 15.01 2.23
N GLY A 146 3.91 15.86 3.10
CA GLY A 146 3.46 17.20 2.70
C GLY A 146 1.99 17.28 2.27
N LEU A 147 1.26 16.17 2.13
CA LEU A 147 -0.15 16.18 1.72
C LEU A 147 -1.01 17.02 2.66
N MET A 148 -0.81 16.92 3.97
CA MET A 148 -1.54 17.72 4.94
C MET A 148 -1.10 19.20 4.97
N SER A 149 0.01 19.58 4.36
CA SER A 149 0.38 20.97 4.16
C SER A 149 -0.43 21.64 3.03
N LEU A 150 -1.06 20.84 2.18
CA LEU A 150 -1.91 21.28 1.07
C LEU A 150 -3.40 21.08 1.35
N THR A 151 -3.74 20.11 2.21
CA THR A 151 -5.13 19.70 2.48
C THR A 151 -5.64 20.34 3.76
N GLY A 152 -6.76 21.02 3.68
CA GLY A 152 -7.42 21.67 4.81
C GLY A 152 -7.63 23.17 4.65
N LEU A 153 -7.94 23.83 5.75
CA LEU A 153 -8.12 25.28 5.81
C LEU A 153 -6.77 25.97 6.09
N PRO A 154 -6.62 27.28 5.82
CA PRO A 154 -5.34 27.97 5.96
C PRO A 154 -4.65 27.76 7.31
N ASP A 155 -5.40 27.72 8.39
CA ASP A 155 -4.94 27.57 9.78
C ASP A 155 -5.09 26.16 10.33
N GLN A 156 -5.71 25.23 9.58
CA GLN A 156 -5.99 23.87 10.04
C GLN A 156 -5.58 22.81 9.01
N PRO A 157 -4.50 22.04 9.24
CA PRO A 157 -4.19 20.87 8.43
C PRO A 157 -5.24 19.77 8.67
N ILE A 158 -5.72 19.17 7.58
CA ILE A 158 -6.75 18.11 7.62
C ILE A 158 -6.24 16.92 6.83
N LYS A 159 -6.35 15.72 7.40
CA LYS A 159 -6.12 14.49 6.64
C LYS A 159 -7.27 14.23 5.67
N THR A 160 -7.05 13.50 4.61
CA THR A 160 -8.16 12.99 3.78
C THR A 160 -9.06 12.05 4.60
N GLY A 161 -10.34 11.97 4.26
CA GLY A 161 -11.29 11.06 4.92
C GLY A 161 -10.83 9.61 4.90
N PRO A 162 -10.62 9.00 3.72
CA PRO A 162 -10.03 7.68 3.57
C PRO A 162 -8.55 7.65 3.95
N ALA A 163 -8.01 6.45 4.24
CA ALA A 163 -6.58 6.20 4.43
C ALA A 163 -5.87 6.20 3.06
N ILE A 164 -5.68 7.40 2.49
CA ILE A 164 -5.21 7.56 1.12
C ILE A 164 -3.73 7.21 0.96
N ALA A 165 -2.90 7.45 1.98
CA ALA A 165 -1.49 7.11 1.95
C ALA A 165 -1.29 5.59 1.89
N ASP A 166 -2.07 4.83 2.65
CA ASP A 166 -2.10 3.38 2.56
C ASP A 166 -2.55 2.90 1.17
N ALA A 167 -3.63 3.49 0.63
CA ALA A 167 -4.14 3.11 -0.68
C ALA A 167 -3.13 3.38 -1.81
N ILE A 168 -2.52 4.57 -1.84
CA ILE A 168 -1.48 4.93 -2.81
C ILE A 168 -0.29 3.96 -2.71
N SER A 169 0.18 3.68 -1.49
CA SER A 169 1.31 2.78 -1.26
C SER A 169 1.00 1.35 -1.70
N GLY A 170 -0.21 0.86 -1.41
CA GLY A 170 -0.67 -0.45 -1.86
C GLY A 170 -0.75 -0.56 -3.39
N LEU A 171 -1.28 0.46 -4.07
CA LEU A 171 -1.32 0.51 -5.54
C LEU A 171 0.08 0.63 -6.16
N THR A 172 0.97 1.41 -5.55
CA THR A 172 2.36 1.52 -5.98
C THR A 172 3.07 0.18 -5.85
N ALA A 173 2.86 -0.52 -4.73
CA ALA A 173 3.41 -1.86 -4.51
C ALA A 173 2.90 -2.88 -5.54
N ALA A 174 1.58 -2.89 -5.79
CA ALA A 174 1.00 -3.75 -6.82
C ALA A 174 1.56 -3.45 -8.22
N THR A 175 1.71 -2.18 -8.57
CA THR A 175 2.29 -1.75 -9.86
C THR A 175 3.76 -2.19 -9.99
N GLY A 176 4.57 -1.94 -8.96
CA GLY A 176 5.97 -2.37 -8.92
C GLY A 176 6.13 -3.89 -9.01
N LEU A 177 5.24 -4.63 -8.33
CA LEU A 177 5.19 -6.08 -8.38
C LEU A 177 4.85 -6.59 -9.80
N LEU A 178 3.83 -6.01 -10.46
CA LEU A 178 3.47 -6.39 -11.83
C LEU A 178 4.61 -6.10 -12.81
N ALA A 179 5.32 -4.99 -12.65
CA ALA A 179 6.52 -4.68 -13.43
C ALA A 179 7.64 -5.70 -13.18
N ALA A 180 7.84 -6.12 -11.93
CA ALA A 180 8.81 -7.16 -11.57
C ALA A 180 8.44 -8.53 -12.13
N LEU A 181 7.14 -8.89 -12.18
CA LEU A 181 6.66 -10.10 -12.84
C LEU A 181 7.00 -10.08 -14.33
N TYR A 182 6.69 -8.97 -15.01
CA TYR A 182 7.02 -8.81 -16.42
C TYR A 182 8.54 -8.89 -16.68
N GLN A 183 9.36 -8.27 -15.82
CA GLN A 183 10.82 -8.38 -15.89
C GLN A 183 11.29 -9.82 -15.69
N ARG A 184 10.70 -10.54 -14.72
CA ARG A 184 11.04 -11.93 -14.42
C ARG A 184 10.82 -12.86 -15.62
N GLU A 185 9.76 -12.66 -16.39
CA GLU A 185 9.50 -13.46 -17.61
C GLU A 185 10.60 -13.29 -18.67
N ARG A 186 11.28 -12.14 -18.67
CA ARG A 186 12.37 -11.85 -19.62
C ARG A 186 13.74 -12.25 -19.12
N THR A 187 13.97 -12.19 -17.81
CA THR A 187 15.30 -12.40 -17.21
C THR A 187 15.44 -13.72 -16.49
N GLY A 188 14.33 -14.37 -16.14
CA GLY A 188 14.31 -15.55 -15.29
C GLY A 188 14.55 -15.27 -13.80
N LEU A 189 14.81 -14.01 -13.42
CA LEU A 189 15.17 -13.61 -12.05
C LEU A 189 14.05 -12.80 -11.41
N GLY A 190 13.83 -13.02 -10.11
CA GLY A 190 12.98 -12.19 -9.28
C GLY A 190 13.59 -10.82 -9.00
N ALA A 191 12.88 -10.00 -8.22
CA ALA A 191 13.28 -8.65 -7.86
C ALA A 191 12.99 -8.33 -6.39
N TYR A 192 13.64 -7.31 -5.87
CA TYR A 192 13.24 -6.61 -4.66
C TYR A 192 12.50 -5.34 -5.05
N VAL A 193 11.28 -5.19 -4.59
CA VAL A 193 10.43 -4.01 -4.79
C VAL A 193 10.24 -3.35 -3.45
N GLU A 194 10.65 -2.11 -3.35
CA GLU A 194 10.52 -1.31 -2.14
C GLU A 194 9.57 -0.14 -2.37
N VAL A 195 8.71 0.11 -1.39
CA VAL A 195 7.79 1.25 -1.37
C VAL A 195 7.89 1.93 -0.01
N ALA A 196 8.35 3.18 -0.01
CA ALA A 196 8.24 4.08 1.12
C ALA A 196 6.91 4.84 1.02
N MET A 197 6.04 4.71 2.04
CA MET A 197 4.70 5.34 2.01
C MET A 197 4.79 6.86 1.84
N VAL A 198 5.72 7.51 2.55
CA VAL A 198 5.93 8.97 2.46
C VAL A 198 6.32 9.40 1.05
N GLU A 199 7.21 8.65 0.39
CA GLU A 199 7.65 8.94 -0.98
C GLU A 199 6.54 8.70 -2.01
N ALA A 200 5.78 7.61 -1.84
CA ALA A 200 4.66 7.29 -2.73
C ALA A 200 3.60 8.40 -2.70
N VAL A 201 3.28 8.95 -1.52
CA VAL A 201 2.34 10.07 -1.38
C VAL A 201 2.96 11.37 -1.86
N PHE A 202 4.24 11.64 -1.55
CA PHE A 202 4.95 12.82 -2.02
C PHE A 202 4.94 12.92 -3.55
N ALA A 203 5.13 11.81 -4.26
CA ALA A 203 5.06 11.76 -5.72
C ALA A 203 3.68 12.17 -6.29
N CYS A 204 2.62 12.15 -5.47
CA CYS A 204 1.27 12.55 -5.87
C CYS A 204 0.96 14.04 -5.63
N LEU A 205 1.92 14.85 -5.13
CA LEU A 205 1.70 16.27 -4.85
C LEU A 205 1.73 17.16 -6.12
N GLU A 206 1.90 16.56 -7.26
CA GLU A 206 1.80 17.10 -8.63
C GLU A 206 2.20 18.57 -8.78
N ASN A 207 1.22 19.49 -8.99
CA ASN A 207 1.47 20.90 -9.26
C ASN A 207 2.16 21.63 -8.11
N ALA A 208 1.94 21.22 -6.86
CA ALA A 208 2.60 21.82 -5.70
C ALA A 208 4.13 21.65 -5.76
N LEU A 209 4.61 20.50 -6.28
CA LEU A 209 6.05 20.26 -6.48
C LEU A 209 6.58 21.13 -7.62
N ALA A 210 5.83 21.22 -8.73
CA ALA A 210 6.21 22.05 -9.87
C ALA A 210 6.27 23.55 -9.49
N ASP A 211 5.25 24.03 -8.77
CA ASP A 211 5.19 25.41 -8.27
C ASP A 211 6.41 25.73 -7.37
N PHE A 212 6.67 24.88 -6.38
CA PHE A 212 7.84 25.07 -5.52
C PHE A 212 9.15 25.03 -6.29
N ALA A 213 9.28 24.12 -7.27
CA ALA A 213 10.52 24.01 -8.07
C ALA A 213 10.83 25.30 -8.84
N VAL A 214 9.78 25.99 -9.32
CA VAL A 214 9.90 27.24 -10.13
C VAL A 214 9.97 28.47 -9.23
N THR A 215 9.03 28.60 -8.29
CA THR A 215 8.83 29.85 -7.54
C THR A 215 9.60 29.89 -6.23
N ARG A 216 9.98 28.73 -5.67
CA ARG A 216 10.50 28.57 -4.30
C ARG A 216 9.53 28.98 -3.19
N HIS A 217 8.26 29.24 -3.52
CA HIS A 217 7.22 29.45 -2.54
C HIS A 217 6.65 28.10 -2.11
N VAL A 218 6.54 27.90 -0.80
CA VAL A 218 5.88 26.72 -0.24
C VAL A 218 4.37 26.88 -0.42
N PRO A 219 3.71 25.96 -1.17
CA PRO A 219 2.27 26.02 -1.34
C PRO A 219 1.53 25.93 0.00
N VAL A 220 0.40 26.62 0.09
CA VAL A 220 -0.41 26.70 1.32
C VAL A 220 -1.78 26.08 1.10
N ARG A 221 -2.43 25.68 2.20
CA ARG A 221 -3.80 25.18 2.19
C ARG A 221 -4.79 26.28 1.76
N ARG A 222 -5.73 25.92 0.88
CA ARG A 222 -6.75 26.83 0.33
C ARG A 222 -8.17 26.23 0.37
N GLY A 223 -8.40 25.21 1.20
CA GLY A 223 -9.67 24.48 1.17
C GLY A 223 -9.83 23.73 -0.14
N ASN A 224 -10.91 23.97 -0.86
CA ASN A 224 -11.21 23.33 -2.15
C ASN A 224 -10.81 24.17 -3.37
N THR A 225 -10.31 25.40 -3.14
CA THR A 225 -9.92 26.31 -4.23
C THR A 225 -8.65 25.83 -4.90
N ASP A 226 -8.69 25.68 -6.23
CA ASP A 226 -7.50 25.40 -7.03
C ASP A 226 -6.54 26.62 -7.07
N GLN A 227 -5.25 26.36 -7.24
CA GLN A 227 -4.23 27.40 -7.23
C GLN A 227 -4.12 28.14 -8.56
N VAL A 228 -4.52 27.53 -9.66
CA VAL A 228 -4.23 27.95 -11.03
C VAL A 228 -5.51 28.20 -11.82
N ILE A 229 -6.55 27.41 -11.57
CA ILE A 229 -7.77 27.36 -12.37
C ILE A 229 -8.93 28.02 -11.61
N ALA A 230 -9.72 28.84 -12.28
CA ALA A 230 -10.93 29.45 -11.73
C ALA A 230 -12.03 29.56 -12.79
N PRO A 231 -13.32 29.27 -12.45
CA PRO A 231 -13.77 28.72 -11.16
C PRO A 231 -13.45 27.22 -11.03
N PHE A 232 -12.81 26.86 -9.92
CA PHE A 232 -12.53 25.47 -9.55
C PHE A 232 -12.59 25.38 -8.02
N ASP A 233 -13.81 25.15 -7.48
CA ASP A 233 -14.07 25.19 -6.04
C ASP A 233 -15.44 24.57 -5.72
N SER A 234 -15.77 24.56 -4.42
CA SER A 234 -17.11 24.29 -3.91
C SER A 234 -17.81 25.57 -3.50
N PHE A 235 -19.07 25.73 -3.89
CA PHE A 235 -19.88 26.94 -3.68
C PHE A 235 -21.14 26.60 -2.89
N CYS A 236 -21.48 27.46 -1.90
CA CYS A 236 -22.71 27.33 -1.15
C CYS A 236 -23.91 27.74 -2.01
N THR A 237 -24.99 26.95 -1.97
CA THR A 237 -26.27 27.24 -2.60
C THR A 237 -27.35 27.46 -1.53
N ALA A 238 -28.57 27.77 -1.93
CA ALA A 238 -29.67 27.96 -0.99
C ALA A 238 -30.03 26.67 -0.22
N ASP A 239 -29.73 25.51 -0.76
CA ASP A 239 -30.13 24.18 -0.23
C ASP A 239 -28.97 23.23 -0.01
N GLY A 240 -27.72 23.67 -0.22
CA GLY A 240 -26.55 22.81 -0.04
C GLY A 240 -25.26 23.34 -0.66
N TRP A 241 -24.56 22.49 -1.39
CA TRP A 241 -23.29 22.81 -2.01
C TRP A 241 -23.26 22.32 -3.47
N ILE A 242 -22.60 23.09 -4.33
CA ILE A 242 -22.25 22.70 -5.70
C ILE A 242 -20.74 22.75 -5.89
N VAL A 243 -20.20 21.84 -6.70
CA VAL A 243 -18.80 21.86 -7.11
C VAL A 243 -18.75 22.31 -8.57
N ILE A 244 -17.90 23.29 -8.87
CA ILE A 244 -17.65 23.77 -10.22
C ILE A 244 -16.17 23.57 -10.53
N GLY A 245 -15.87 22.89 -11.64
CA GLY A 245 -14.53 22.69 -12.15
C GLY A 245 -14.46 23.08 -13.61
N ALA A 246 -14.14 24.35 -13.90
CA ALA A 246 -13.98 24.84 -15.28
C ALA A 246 -12.48 24.92 -15.63
N GLY A 247 -11.95 23.85 -16.19
CA GLY A 247 -10.53 23.69 -16.50
C GLY A 247 -10.05 24.49 -17.72
N ASN A 248 -10.93 25.13 -18.47
CA ASN A 248 -10.61 25.96 -19.64
C ASN A 248 -11.79 26.86 -20.03
N ASP A 249 -11.55 27.83 -20.93
CA ASP A 249 -12.53 28.84 -21.36
C ASP A 249 -13.74 28.32 -22.15
N ARG A 250 -13.81 27.00 -22.41
CA ARG A 250 -14.95 26.40 -23.13
C ARG A 250 -15.99 25.77 -22.18
N LEU A 251 -15.66 25.67 -20.91
CA LEU A 251 -16.50 25.14 -19.83
C LEU A 251 -17.15 26.24 -19.03
#